data_b18f25495dde10ac1f817376867a0d6a
#
_entry.id   b18f25495dde10ac1f817376867a0d6a
#
_cell.length_a   1.000
_cell.length_b   1.000
_cell.length_c   1.000
_cell.angle_alpha   90.00
_cell.angle_beta   90.00
_cell.angle_gamma   90.00
#
_symmetry.space_group_name_H-M   'P 1'
#
loop_
_entity.id
_entity.type
_entity.pdbx_description
1 polymer ?
#
loop_
_entity_poly.entity_id
_entity_poly.type
_entity_poly.pdbx_seq_one_letter_code
_entity_poly.pdbx_strand_id
1 'polypeptide(L)'
;EKIEPAEVSTKKVQYLYRDEEKFYFMDPTTFEQYELSSEMVGDSKDFMKDGDEMEIQFYNGTAINLTLPKNPWLEVTYTENAVKGDTSTSVMKDATLEAGVVIKVPAFIKEGDVVSVDTETYAYRERKK
;
A
#
# COMPACT_ATOMS: atom_id res chain seq x y z
N GLU A 1 3.44 42.99 -3.39
CA GLU A 1 2.56 41.93 -3.74
C GLU A 1 2.44 40.86 -2.67
N LYS A 2 1.26 40.45 -2.43
CA LYS A 2 1.00 39.52 -1.37
C LYS A 2 0.84 38.11 -1.89
N ILE A 3 1.57 37.19 -1.34
CA ILE A 3 1.47 35.77 -1.72
C ILE A 3 0.72 35.07 -0.62
N GLU A 4 -0.42 34.52 -0.97
CA GLU A 4 -1.15 33.73 0.00
C GLU A 4 -0.50 32.38 0.14
N PRO A 5 -0.34 31.91 1.36
CA PRO A 5 0.17 30.57 1.52
C PRO A 5 -0.81 29.56 0.93
N ALA A 6 -0.27 28.57 0.30
CA ALA A 6 -1.10 27.50 -0.24
C ALA A 6 -1.86 26.85 0.90
N GLU A 7 -3.14 26.67 0.68
CA GLU A 7 -3.94 25.96 1.67
C GLU A 7 -3.84 24.47 1.40
N VAL A 8 -2.97 23.81 2.15
CA VAL A 8 -2.76 22.39 2.03
C VAL A 8 -3.40 21.73 3.24
N SER A 9 -4.24 20.76 2.97
CA SER A 9 -4.87 20.00 4.03
C SER A 9 -4.71 18.52 3.76
N THR A 10 -4.77 17.73 4.82
CA THR A 10 -4.64 16.28 4.72
C THR A 10 -5.87 15.67 5.37
N LYS A 11 -6.50 14.73 4.68
CA LYS A 11 -7.67 14.04 5.22
C LYS A 11 -7.42 12.54 5.24
N LYS A 12 -7.85 11.93 6.33
CA LYS A 12 -7.83 10.47 6.40
C LYS A 12 -9.03 9.94 5.66
N VAL A 13 -8.78 8.96 4.81
CA VAL A 13 -9.84 8.38 4.01
C VAL A 13 -9.69 6.87 4.03
N GLN A 14 -10.77 6.20 3.69
CA GLN A 14 -10.79 4.76 3.59
C GLN A 14 -10.92 4.39 2.13
N TYR A 15 -10.05 3.49 1.68
CA TYR A 15 -10.11 3.01 0.32
C TYR A 15 -11.31 2.08 0.17
N LEU A 16 -12.15 2.36 -0.82
CA LEU A 16 -13.37 1.56 -1.03
C LEU A 16 -13.17 0.49 -2.09
N TYR A 17 -12.87 0.92 -3.30
CA TYR A 17 -12.71 0.02 -4.43
C TYR A 17 -12.11 0.80 -5.59
N ARG A 18 -11.83 0.07 -6.66
CA ARG A 18 -11.30 0.70 -7.87
C ARG A 18 -11.97 0.10 -9.09
N ASP A 19 -11.97 0.89 -10.16
CA ASP A 19 -12.36 0.37 -11.46
C ASP A 19 -11.15 0.51 -12.37
N GLU A 20 -11.35 0.47 -13.68
CA GLU A 20 -10.24 0.45 -14.61
C GLU A 20 -9.41 1.73 -14.60
N GLU A 21 -10.04 2.86 -14.27
CA GLU A 21 -9.38 4.15 -14.41
C GLU A 21 -9.30 4.95 -13.12
N LYS A 22 -10.09 4.60 -12.12
CA LYS A 22 -10.21 5.42 -10.92
C LYS A 22 -10.22 4.58 -9.66
N PHE A 23 -9.77 5.22 -8.59
CA PHE A 23 -9.80 4.64 -7.26
C PHE A 23 -10.74 5.49 -6.41
N TYR A 24 -11.55 4.84 -5.59
CA TYR A 24 -12.60 5.52 -4.81
C TYR A 24 -12.31 5.42 -3.33
N PHE A 25 -12.47 6.55 -2.67
CA PHE A 25 -12.17 6.69 -1.25
C PHE A 25 -13.33 7.39 -0.55
N MET A 26 -13.42 7.21 0.76
CA MET A 26 -14.46 7.85 1.54
C MET A 26 -13.89 8.34 2.86
N ASP A 27 -14.31 9.55 3.25
CA ASP A 27 -14.00 10.08 4.57
C ASP A 27 -14.89 9.33 5.57
N PRO A 28 -14.31 8.57 6.51
CA PRO A 28 -15.13 7.77 7.42
C PRO A 28 -15.94 8.60 8.41
N THR A 29 -15.62 9.88 8.54
CA THR A 29 -16.35 10.76 9.45
C THR A 29 -17.50 11.47 8.76
N THR A 30 -17.24 12.03 7.58
CA THR A 30 -18.25 12.82 6.86
C THR A 30 -18.97 12.01 5.79
N PHE A 31 -18.41 10.85 5.43
CA PHE A 31 -18.92 9.98 4.37
C PHE A 31 -18.83 10.62 2.99
N GLU A 32 -18.04 11.68 2.86
CA GLU A 32 -17.77 12.23 1.54
C GLU A 32 -16.89 11.27 0.76
N GLN A 33 -17.20 11.15 -0.53
CA GLN A 33 -16.44 10.26 -1.40
C GLN A 33 -15.51 11.07 -2.29
N TYR A 34 -14.35 10.47 -2.59
CA TYR A 34 -13.34 11.09 -3.42
C TYR A 34 -12.91 10.11 -4.48
N GLU A 35 -12.58 10.63 -5.66
CA GLU A 35 -12.05 9.83 -6.75
C GLU A 35 -10.65 10.30 -7.08
N LEU A 36 -9.75 9.36 -7.28
CA LEU A 36 -8.41 9.67 -7.75
C LEU A 36 -8.15 8.87 -9.01
N SER A 37 -7.46 9.49 -9.97
CA SER A 37 -7.13 8.78 -11.19
C SER A 37 -6.05 7.72 -10.92
N SER A 38 -6.00 6.72 -11.78
CA SER A 38 -4.97 5.71 -11.65
C SER A 38 -3.57 6.29 -11.80
N GLU A 39 -3.45 7.40 -12.54
CA GLU A 39 -2.16 8.06 -12.66
C GLU A 39 -1.71 8.67 -11.34
N MET A 40 -2.64 9.27 -10.61
CA MET A 40 -2.30 9.87 -9.33
C MET A 40 -1.95 8.81 -8.29
N VAL A 41 -2.66 7.70 -8.30
CA VAL A 41 -2.38 6.62 -7.36
C VAL A 41 -1.05 5.95 -7.69
N GLY A 42 -0.79 5.77 -8.99
CA GLY A 42 0.48 5.22 -9.43
C GLY A 42 0.80 3.86 -8.81
N ASP A 43 2.05 3.69 -8.42
CA ASP A 43 2.49 2.41 -7.87
C ASP A 43 1.92 2.11 -6.49
N SER A 44 1.28 3.10 -5.85
CA SER A 44 0.67 2.87 -4.54
C SER A 44 -0.39 1.78 -4.60
N LYS A 45 -0.99 1.57 -5.77
CA LYS A 45 -2.03 0.56 -5.93
C LYS A 45 -1.54 -0.84 -5.56
N ASP A 46 -0.24 -1.07 -5.65
CA ASP A 46 0.33 -2.38 -5.36
C ASP A 46 0.23 -2.76 -3.89
N PHE A 47 -0.05 -1.76 -3.03
CA PHE A 47 -0.11 -1.99 -1.59
C PHE A 47 -1.47 -1.69 -1.00
N MET A 48 -2.47 -1.40 -1.85
CA MET A 48 -3.79 -1.00 -1.38
C MET A 48 -4.75 -2.18 -1.42
N LYS A 49 -5.50 -2.31 -0.35
CA LYS A 49 -6.57 -3.31 -0.30
C LYS A 49 -7.83 -2.65 0.22
N ASP A 50 -8.98 -3.22 -0.10
CA ASP A 50 -10.26 -2.67 0.30
C ASP A 50 -10.32 -2.47 1.81
N GLY A 51 -10.78 -1.29 2.22
CA GLY A 51 -10.90 -0.99 3.63
C GLY A 51 -9.69 -0.36 4.27
N ASP A 52 -8.57 -0.29 3.56
CA ASP A 52 -7.36 0.34 4.11
C ASP A 52 -7.58 1.82 4.33
N GLU A 53 -6.98 2.32 5.41
CA GLU A 53 -6.96 3.75 5.68
C GLU A 53 -5.71 4.37 5.10
N MET A 54 -5.88 5.53 4.50
CA MET A 54 -4.75 6.27 3.96
C MET A 54 -5.09 7.75 4.01
N GLU A 55 -4.19 8.58 3.52
CA GLU A 55 -4.38 10.02 3.59
C GLU A 55 -4.32 10.60 2.20
N ILE A 56 -5.21 11.56 1.94
CA ILE A 56 -5.19 12.32 0.71
C ILE A 56 -4.82 13.74 1.07
N GLN A 57 -3.83 14.27 0.37
CA GLN A 57 -3.42 15.65 0.54
C GLN A 57 -4.12 16.52 -0.50
N PHE A 58 -4.70 17.61 -0.03
CA PHE A 58 -5.44 18.52 -0.89
C PHE A 58 -4.75 19.88 -0.93
N TYR A 59 -4.79 20.49 -2.09
CA TYR A 59 -4.30 21.84 -2.30
C TYR A 59 -5.48 22.66 -2.80
N ASN A 60 -5.92 23.63 -1.98
CA ASN A 60 -7.07 24.46 -2.32
C ASN A 60 -8.28 23.64 -2.76
N GLY A 61 -8.50 22.54 -2.05
CA GLY A 61 -9.66 21.70 -2.32
C GLY A 61 -9.48 20.66 -3.40
N THR A 62 -8.31 20.62 -4.03
CA THR A 62 -8.04 19.65 -5.09
C THR A 62 -7.06 18.60 -4.58
N ALA A 63 -7.39 17.34 -4.80
CA ALA A 63 -6.51 16.25 -4.39
C ALA A 63 -5.22 16.31 -5.21
N ILE A 64 -4.08 16.30 -4.53
CA ILE A 64 -2.79 16.38 -5.20
C ILE A 64 -1.88 15.20 -4.89
N ASN A 65 -2.18 14.44 -3.84
CA ASN A 65 -1.29 13.37 -3.45
C ASN A 65 -2.01 12.35 -2.59
N LEU A 66 -1.58 11.11 -2.69
CA LEU A 66 -2.09 10.02 -1.87
C LEU A 66 -0.92 9.46 -1.07
N THR A 67 -1.10 9.36 0.24
CA THR A 67 -0.07 8.85 1.12
C THR A 67 -0.56 7.57 1.79
N LEU A 68 0.19 6.51 1.61
CA LEU A 68 -0.09 5.25 2.29
C LEU A 68 0.59 5.21 3.64
N PRO A 69 0.11 4.36 4.55
CA PRO A 69 0.87 4.13 5.77
C PRO A 69 2.27 3.65 5.41
N LYS A 70 3.23 4.13 6.16
CA LYS A 70 4.59 3.73 5.94
C LYS A 70 4.76 2.28 6.40
N ASN A 71 5.38 1.47 5.55
CA ASN A 71 5.64 0.07 5.88
C ASN A 71 4.37 -0.69 6.26
N PRO A 72 3.41 -0.78 5.33
CA PRO A 72 2.15 -1.47 5.64
C PRO A 72 2.37 -2.95 5.93
N TRP A 73 1.46 -3.51 6.72
CA TRP A 73 1.44 -4.94 6.99
C TRP A 73 0.51 -5.61 6.00
N LEU A 74 1.02 -6.60 5.28
CA LEU A 74 0.26 -7.31 4.26
C LEU A 74 0.39 -8.80 4.46
N GLU A 75 -0.71 -9.51 4.24
CA GLU A 75 -0.71 -10.96 4.38
C GLU A 75 -0.18 -11.62 3.12
N VAL A 76 0.63 -12.65 3.29
CA VAL A 76 1.13 -13.45 2.16
C VAL A 76 0.02 -14.38 1.73
N THR A 77 -0.44 -14.20 0.48
CA THR A 77 -1.51 -15.03 -0.06
C THR A 77 -0.99 -16.23 -0.81
N TYR A 78 0.24 -16.16 -1.31
CA TYR A 78 0.86 -17.28 -2.01
C TYR A 78 2.37 -17.17 -1.94
N THR A 79 3.02 -18.25 -1.65
CA THR A 79 4.46 -18.36 -1.76
C THR A 79 4.82 -19.83 -1.86
N GLU A 80 5.94 -20.10 -2.52
CA GLU A 80 6.39 -21.48 -2.63
C GLU A 80 7.12 -21.88 -1.37
N ASN A 81 7.08 -23.16 -1.06
CA ASN A 81 7.87 -23.66 0.07
C ASN A 81 9.33 -23.64 -0.32
N ALA A 82 10.17 -23.33 0.66
CA ALA A 82 11.61 -23.33 0.44
C ALA A 82 12.05 -24.74 0.06
N VAL A 83 13.02 -24.80 -0.84
CA VAL A 83 13.56 -26.09 -1.24
C VAL A 83 14.34 -26.69 -0.08
N LYS A 84 13.98 -27.90 0.24
CA LYS A 84 14.65 -28.57 1.35
C LYS A 84 16.10 -28.87 0.98
N GLY A 85 16.97 -28.63 1.94
CA GLY A 85 18.38 -28.88 1.72
C GLY A 85 19.17 -27.67 1.29
N ASP A 86 18.49 -26.59 1.03
CA ASP A 86 19.17 -25.35 0.70
C ASP A 86 19.68 -24.73 1.98
N THR A 87 21.00 -24.62 2.09
CA THR A 87 21.62 -24.11 3.30
C THR A 87 22.13 -22.70 3.18
N SER A 88 21.88 -22.05 2.04
CA SER A 88 22.33 -20.68 1.88
C SER A 88 21.54 -19.77 2.81
N THR A 89 22.25 -18.90 3.52
CA THR A 89 21.61 -17.98 4.44
C THR A 89 20.96 -16.82 3.75
N SER A 90 21.21 -16.64 2.48
CA SER A 90 20.66 -15.51 1.75
C SER A 90 19.59 -15.92 0.77
N VAL A 91 19.00 -17.09 0.96
CA VAL A 91 17.94 -17.56 0.06
C VAL A 91 16.70 -16.73 0.25
N MET A 92 16.21 -16.20 -0.85
CA MET A 92 14.97 -15.45 -0.89
C MET A 92 14.05 -16.11 -1.88
N LYS A 93 12.77 -15.89 -1.70
CA LYS A 93 11.77 -16.44 -2.63
C LYS A 93 10.70 -15.40 -2.86
N ASP A 94 9.91 -15.61 -3.91
CA ASP A 94 8.81 -14.70 -4.22
C ASP A 94 7.62 -14.99 -3.33
N ALA A 95 6.96 -13.94 -2.91
CA ALA A 95 5.71 -14.05 -2.17
C ALA A 95 4.73 -13.05 -2.74
N THR A 96 3.50 -13.52 -2.98
CA THR A 96 2.40 -12.65 -3.43
C THR A 96 1.65 -12.19 -2.21
N LEU A 97 1.42 -10.89 -2.12
CA LEU A 97 0.75 -10.30 -0.97
C LEU A 97 -0.71 -9.99 -1.30
N GLU A 98 -1.49 -9.73 -0.26
CA GLU A 98 -2.94 -9.59 -0.42
C GLU A 98 -3.36 -8.46 -1.36
N ALA A 99 -2.49 -7.47 -1.55
CA ALA A 99 -2.79 -6.39 -2.50
C ALA A 99 -2.41 -6.75 -3.92
N GLY A 100 -1.83 -7.92 -4.14
CA GLY A 100 -1.44 -8.38 -5.48
C GLY A 100 0.02 -8.19 -5.82
N VAL A 101 0.75 -7.45 -5.00
CA VAL A 101 2.17 -7.21 -5.28
C VAL A 101 2.99 -8.46 -4.95
N VAL A 102 4.05 -8.67 -5.70
CA VAL A 102 4.99 -9.77 -5.46
C VAL A 102 6.30 -9.20 -4.98
N ILE A 103 6.80 -9.69 -3.86
CA ILE A 103 8.08 -9.23 -3.32
C ILE A 103 8.95 -10.41 -2.97
N LYS A 104 10.23 -10.14 -2.74
CA LYS A 104 11.17 -11.16 -2.27
C LYS A 104 11.12 -11.23 -0.75
N VAL A 105 11.01 -12.43 -0.22
CA VAL A 105 10.96 -12.65 1.22
C VAL A 105 11.92 -13.76 1.60
N PRO A 106 12.34 -13.81 2.88
CA PRO A 106 13.17 -14.93 3.33
C PRO A 106 12.46 -16.26 3.18
N ALA A 107 13.24 -17.31 3.07
CA ALA A 107 12.68 -18.65 2.82
C ALA A 107 11.73 -19.13 3.91
N PHE A 108 11.83 -18.59 5.13
CA PHE A 108 10.99 -19.06 6.22
C PHE A 108 9.56 -18.50 6.20
N ILE A 109 9.29 -17.54 5.30
CA ILE A 109 7.96 -16.94 5.20
C ILE A 109 7.00 -17.95 4.57
N LYS A 110 5.78 -18.03 5.11
CA LYS A 110 4.76 -18.96 4.65
C LYS A 110 3.48 -18.22 4.30
N GLU A 111 2.63 -18.89 3.55
CA GLU A 111 1.29 -18.36 3.29
C GLU A 111 0.59 -18.14 4.61
N GLY A 112 -0.09 -16.99 4.71
CA GLY A 112 -0.76 -16.62 5.94
C GLY A 112 0.07 -15.75 6.87
N ASP A 113 1.37 -15.69 6.65
CA ASP A 113 2.20 -14.79 7.43
C ASP A 113 1.90 -13.34 7.02
N VAL A 114 1.99 -12.44 7.99
CA VAL A 114 1.80 -11.01 7.73
C VAL A 114 3.16 -10.35 7.80
N VAL A 115 3.50 -9.64 6.73
CA VAL A 115 4.83 -9.05 6.63
C VAL A 115 4.72 -7.55 6.40
N SER A 116 5.73 -6.83 6.84
CA SER A 116 5.84 -5.40 6.62
C SER A 116 6.72 -5.16 5.42
N VAL A 117 6.31 -4.22 4.56
CA VAL A 117 6.98 -3.96 3.30
C VAL A 117 7.31 -2.49 3.19
N ASP A 118 8.50 -2.19 2.69
CA ASP A 118 8.89 -0.82 2.36
C ASP A 118 8.24 -0.48 1.02
N THR A 119 7.35 0.51 1.01
CA THR A 119 6.60 0.83 -0.19
C THR A 119 7.44 1.51 -1.26
N GLU A 120 8.60 2.03 -0.91
CA GLU A 120 9.46 2.69 -1.90
C GLU A 120 10.34 1.70 -2.63
N THR A 121 10.85 0.71 -1.90
CA THR A 121 11.80 -0.24 -2.48
C THR A 121 11.18 -1.60 -2.76
N TYR A 122 9.95 -1.84 -2.29
CA TYR A 122 9.28 -3.13 -2.40
C TYR A 122 10.01 -4.21 -1.65
N ALA A 123 10.70 -3.83 -0.59
CA ALA A 123 11.54 -4.75 0.16
C ALA A 123 10.84 -5.26 1.41
N TYR A 124 11.01 -6.54 1.67
CA TYR A 124 10.55 -7.14 2.91
C TYR A 124 11.27 -6.48 4.09
N ARG A 125 10.53 -6.17 5.14
CA ARG A 125 11.13 -5.60 6.34
C ARG A 125 11.12 -6.58 7.50
N GLU A 126 9.96 -7.10 7.85
CA GLU A 126 9.86 -8.01 8.99
C GLU A 126 8.53 -8.75 8.96
N ARG A 127 8.49 -9.84 9.68
CA ARG A 127 7.28 -10.63 9.83
C ARG A 127 6.60 -10.28 11.14
N LYS A 128 5.29 -10.16 11.10
CA LYS A 128 4.51 -9.90 12.30
C LYS A 128 4.46 -11.15 13.15
N LYS A 129 4.70 -10.98 14.40
CA LYS A 129 4.66 -12.09 15.36
C LYS A 129 3.29 -12.29 15.94
#